data_85f1c8ee1de675976f487a2757bc6533
#
_entry.id   85f1c8ee1de675976f487a2757bc6533
#
_cell.length_a   1.000
_cell.length_b   1.000
_cell.length_c   1.000
_cell.angle_alpha   90.00
_cell.angle_beta   90.00
_cell.angle_gamma   90.00
#
_symmetry.space_group_name_H-M   'P 1'
#
loop_
_entity.id
_entity.type
_entity.pdbx_description
1 polymer ?
#
loop_
_entity_poly.entity_id
_entity_poly.type
_entity_poly.pdbx_seq_one_letter_code
_entity_poly.pdbx_strand_id
1 'polypeptide(L)'
;MEEFGKLEERVVLVGVQTDDHDNVEESLDELKELASTAGAVTVGRIIQNRESVHPGTYIGKGKIEEVRALVYAMDATGIICDDELSPAQLNNLERELDCKVMDRTLLILDIFAARAITSEGKIQVELAQLRYRSARLVGLRESLSRLGGGIGTRGPGEKKLETDRRLIRTLSLIHISEPTRH
;
A
#
# COMPACT_ATOMS: atom_id res chain seq x y z
N MET A 1 -9.91 -25.37 -21.35
CA MET A 1 -9.66 -24.65 -20.09
C MET A 1 -8.99 -23.34 -20.49
N GLU A 2 -9.78 -22.30 -20.60
CA GLU A 2 -9.23 -20.99 -20.91
C GLU A 2 -8.48 -20.50 -19.67
N GLU A 3 -7.17 -20.40 -19.75
CA GLU A 3 -6.40 -19.63 -18.80
C GLU A 3 -6.93 -18.19 -18.88
N PHE A 4 -7.72 -17.78 -17.90
CA PHE A 4 -7.99 -16.36 -17.69
C PHE A 4 -6.64 -15.70 -17.47
N GLY A 5 -6.14 -15.02 -18.50
CA GLY A 5 -4.88 -14.31 -18.44
C GLY A 5 -4.87 -13.41 -17.22
N LYS A 6 -3.83 -13.56 -16.41
CA LYS A 6 -3.60 -12.71 -15.24
C LYS A 6 -3.65 -11.27 -15.70
N LEU A 7 -4.65 -10.50 -15.24
CA LEU A 7 -4.78 -9.10 -15.61
C LEU A 7 -3.47 -8.38 -15.31
N GLU A 8 -2.92 -7.73 -16.33
CA GLU A 8 -1.68 -6.97 -16.21
C GLU A 8 -1.87 -5.82 -15.23
N GLU A 9 -1.06 -5.76 -14.19
CA GLU A 9 -1.03 -4.64 -13.26
C GLU A 9 -0.34 -3.45 -13.92
N ARG A 10 -1.09 -2.39 -14.17
CA ARG A 10 -0.63 -1.14 -14.80
C ARG A 10 -0.65 -0.05 -13.76
N VAL A 11 0.50 0.53 -13.47
CA VAL A 11 0.63 1.46 -12.34
C VAL A 11 1.18 2.82 -12.75
N VAL A 12 0.70 3.85 -12.07
CA VAL A 12 1.25 5.20 -12.11
C VAL A 12 2.08 5.41 -10.86
N LEU A 13 3.31 5.88 -11.01
CA LEU A 13 4.19 6.19 -9.90
C LEU A 13 3.97 7.64 -9.46
N VAL A 14 3.90 7.87 -8.16
CA VAL A 14 3.67 9.19 -7.58
C VAL A 14 4.75 9.49 -6.55
N GLY A 15 5.39 10.63 -6.69
CA GLY A 15 6.41 11.10 -5.77
C GLY A 15 6.23 12.56 -5.38
N VAL A 16 6.74 12.93 -4.22
CA VAL A 16 6.76 14.31 -3.72
C VAL A 16 8.20 14.74 -3.55
N GLN A 17 8.59 15.80 -4.27
CA GLN A 17 9.89 16.44 -4.11
C GLN A 17 9.80 17.47 -3.00
N THR A 18 10.48 17.20 -1.88
CA THR A 18 10.65 18.16 -0.79
C THR A 18 12.10 18.63 -0.74
N ASP A 19 12.36 19.70 0.01
CA ASP A 19 13.74 20.20 0.17
C ASP A 19 14.65 19.19 0.86
N ASP A 20 14.08 18.33 1.71
CA ASP A 20 14.80 17.29 2.43
C ASP A 20 14.97 15.97 1.63
N HIS A 21 14.33 15.85 0.50
CA HIS A 21 14.40 14.67 -0.36
C HIS A 21 15.40 14.91 -1.50
N ASP A 22 16.43 14.10 -1.59
CA ASP A 22 17.55 14.36 -2.51
C ASP A 22 17.10 14.40 -3.98
N ASN A 23 16.64 13.30 -4.54
CA ASN A 23 16.25 13.28 -5.96
C ASN A 23 15.10 12.30 -6.18
N VAL A 24 13.90 12.84 -6.32
CA VAL A 24 12.69 12.05 -6.55
C VAL A 24 12.71 11.37 -7.91
N GLU A 25 13.31 11.98 -8.94
CA GLU A 25 13.43 11.35 -10.25
C GLU A 25 14.20 10.02 -10.18
N GLU A 26 15.35 9.99 -9.51
CA GLU A 26 16.12 8.76 -9.30
C GLU A 26 15.37 7.77 -8.43
N SER A 27 14.69 8.25 -7.40
CA SER A 27 13.88 7.40 -6.53
C SER A 27 12.74 6.73 -7.30
N LEU A 28 12.08 7.44 -8.19
CA LEU A 28 11.05 6.87 -9.05
C LEU A 28 11.60 5.93 -10.12
N ASP A 29 12.81 6.15 -10.61
CA ASP A 29 13.48 5.19 -11.50
C ASP A 29 13.71 3.85 -10.78
N GLU A 30 14.15 3.90 -9.54
CA GLU A 30 14.30 2.71 -8.69
C GLU A 30 12.95 2.05 -8.40
N LEU A 31 11.94 2.85 -8.08
CA LEU A 31 10.58 2.36 -7.84
C LEU A 31 10.00 1.66 -9.07
N LYS A 32 10.27 2.17 -10.27
CA LYS A 32 9.88 1.54 -11.52
C LYS A 32 10.48 0.13 -11.68
N GLU A 33 11.75 -0.02 -11.33
CA GLU A 33 12.42 -1.33 -11.35
C GLU A 33 11.81 -2.28 -10.32
N LEU A 34 11.53 -1.79 -9.11
CA LEU A 34 10.85 -2.57 -8.09
C LEU A 34 9.46 -3.01 -8.53
N ALA A 35 8.69 -2.13 -9.15
CA ALA A 35 7.39 -2.46 -9.70
C ALA A 35 7.49 -3.55 -10.78
N SER A 36 8.45 -3.44 -11.68
CA SER A 36 8.72 -4.45 -12.71
C SER A 36 9.06 -5.80 -12.10
N THR A 37 9.89 -5.82 -11.05
CA THR A 37 10.22 -7.05 -10.30
C THR A 37 8.98 -7.70 -9.70
N ALA A 38 8.02 -6.90 -9.25
CA ALA A 38 6.74 -7.38 -8.72
C ALA A 38 5.72 -7.79 -9.80
N GLY A 39 6.05 -7.61 -11.08
CA GLY A 39 5.19 -7.96 -12.20
C GLY A 39 4.25 -6.86 -12.67
N ALA A 40 4.47 -5.61 -12.26
CA ALA A 40 3.69 -4.47 -12.68
C ALA A 40 4.37 -3.67 -13.79
N VAL A 41 3.58 -3.11 -14.69
CA VAL A 41 4.04 -2.22 -15.75
C VAL A 41 3.80 -0.78 -15.35
N THR A 42 4.83 0.05 -15.38
CA THR A 42 4.70 1.49 -15.12
C THR A 42 4.23 2.19 -16.37
N VAL A 43 3.07 2.84 -16.29
CA VAL A 43 2.45 3.53 -17.43
C VAL A 43 2.54 5.06 -17.34
N GLY A 44 3.07 5.58 -16.26
CA GLY A 44 3.28 7.01 -16.08
C GLY A 44 3.87 7.33 -14.72
N ARG A 45 4.29 8.58 -14.55
CA ARG A 45 4.75 9.09 -13.26
C ARG A 45 4.32 10.54 -13.07
N ILE A 46 4.06 10.89 -11.82
CA ILE A 46 3.72 12.26 -11.43
C ILE A 46 4.59 12.64 -10.23
N ILE A 47 5.18 13.83 -10.31
CA ILE A 47 5.97 14.41 -9.22
C ILE A 47 5.33 15.73 -8.83
N GLN A 48 5.13 15.95 -7.53
CA GLN A 48 4.72 17.22 -6.99
C GLN A 48 5.84 17.81 -6.14
N ASN A 49 6.17 19.09 -6.38
CA ASN A 49 7.07 19.86 -5.52
C ASN A 49 6.26 20.44 -4.36
N ARG A 50 6.67 20.17 -3.13
CA ARG A 50 6.05 20.68 -1.91
C ARG A 50 7.11 20.89 -0.85
N GLU A 51 6.83 21.75 0.13
CA GLU A 51 7.69 21.88 1.33
C GLU A 51 7.64 20.62 2.17
N SER A 52 6.45 20.00 2.28
CA SER A 52 6.22 18.73 2.97
C SER A 52 5.10 17.96 2.31
N VAL A 53 5.05 16.64 2.56
CA VAL A 53 3.92 15.82 2.11
C VAL A 53 2.62 16.27 2.76
N HIS A 54 1.52 16.18 2.02
CA HIS A 54 0.21 16.51 2.57
C HIS A 54 -0.18 15.45 3.63
N PRO A 55 -0.51 15.87 4.86
CA PRO A 55 -0.76 14.92 5.95
C PRO A 55 -1.98 14.01 5.74
N GLY A 56 -2.96 14.47 4.97
CA GLY A 56 -4.17 13.71 4.69
C GLY A 56 -4.16 12.89 3.42
N THR A 57 -3.45 13.36 2.38
CA THR A 57 -3.52 12.76 1.04
C THR A 57 -2.16 12.60 0.34
N TYR A 58 -1.06 12.83 1.03
CA TYR A 58 0.30 12.73 0.48
C TYR A 58 0.62 13.80 -0.57
N ILE A 59 -0.27 13.99 -1.55
CA ILE A 59 -0.20 15.02 -2.60
C ILE A 59 -1.35 16.01 -2.44
N GLY A 60 -1.19 17.20 -3.01
CA GLY A 60 -2.22 18.23 -2.98
C GLY A 60 -3.42 17.90 -3.87
N LYS A 61 -4.52 18.60 -3.63
CA LYS A 61 -5.80 18.37 -4.30
C LYS A 61 -5.75 18.48 -5.82
N GLY A 62 -5.00 19.46 -6.33
CA GLY A 62 -4.80 19.63 -7.78
C GLY A 62 -4.03 18.46 -8.40
N LYS A 63 -3.03 17.91 -7.69
CA LYS A 63 -2.27 16.75 -8.16
C LYS A 63 -3.12 15.47 -8.12
N ILE A 64 -4.01 15.34 -7.17
CA ILE A 64 -4.96 14.20 -7.13
C ILE A 64 -5.78 14.18 -8.44
N GLU A 65 -6.24 15.32 -8.91
CA GLU A 65 -6.98 15.41 -10.18
C GLU A 65 -6.11 15.03 -11.37
N GLU A 66 -4.85 15.44 -11.40
CA GLU A 66 -3.90 15.03 -12.44
C GLU A 66 -3.65 13.52 -12.42
N VAL A 67 -3.47 12.95 -11.24
CA VAL A 67 -3.29 11.49 -11.07
C VAL A 67 -4.54 10.75 -11.53
N ARG A 68 -5.72 11.21 -11.13
CA ARG A 68 -7.00 10.61 -11.57
C ARG A 68 -7.13 10.62 -13.08
N ALA A 69 -6.82 11.74 -13.72
CA ALA A 69 -6.88 11.86 -15.17
C ALA A 69 -5.89 10.91 -15.87
N LEU A 70 -4.67 10.79 -15.34
CA LEU A 70 -3.66 9.90 -15.90
C LEU A 70 -4.03 8.42 -15.72
N VAL A 71 -4.52 8.05 -14.55
CA VAL A 71 -5.01 6.69 -14.27
C VAL A 71 -6.11 6.29 -15.27
N TYR A 72 -7.05 7.18 -15.50
CA TYR A 72 -8.12 6.96 -16.46
C TYR A 72 -7.58 6.87 -17.91
N ALA A 73 -6.76 7.83 -18.33
CA ALA A 73 -6.24 7.89 -19.69
C ALA A 73 -5.36 6.70 -20.05
N MET A 74 -4.57 6.20 -19.11
CA MET A 74 -3.66 5.08 -19.30
C MET A 74 -4.25 3.72 -18.93
N ASP A 75 -5.51 3.69 -18.55
CA ASP A 75 -6.17 2.47 -18.06
C ASP A 75 -5.35 1.78 -16.96
N ALA A 76 -4.87 2.58 -16.00
CA ALA A 76 -4.09 2.06 -14.91
C ALA A 76 -4.97 1.36 -13.86
N THR A 77 -4.45 0.29 -13.28
CA THR A 77 -5.14 -0.48 -12.22
C THR A 77 -4.90 0.11 -10.84
N GLY A 78 -3.87 0.93 -10.68
CA GLY A 78 -3.56 1.55 -9.41
C GLY A 78 -2.37 2.50 -9.49
N ILE A 79 -1.99 3.02 -8.33
CA ILE A 79 -0.83 3.87 -8.17
C ILE A 79 0.14 3.31 -7.12
N ILE A 80 1.41 3.68 -7.22
CA ILE A 80 2.42 3.38 -6.21
C ILE A 80 3.07 4.69 -5.79
N CYS A 81 2.98 5.02 -4.52
CA CYS A 81 3.63 6.19 -3.93
C CYS A 81 5.07 5.84 -3.49
N ASP A 82 5.98 6.78 -3.73
CA ASP A 82 7.41 6.58 -3.48
C ASP A 82 7.77 6.50 -1.98
N ASP A 83 6.99 7.17 -1.15
CA ASP A 83 7.18 7.17 0.30
C ASP A 83 6.18 6.25 1.01
N GLU A 84 6.51 5.86 2.24
CA GLU A 84 5.57 5.16 3.09
C GLU A 84 4.39 6.06 3.44
N LEU A 85 3.18 5.57 3.25
CA LEU A 85 1.95 6.29 3.53
C LEU A 85 1.41 5.95 4.92
N SER A 86 0.90 6.96 5.62
CA SER A 86 0.09 6.71 6.81
C SER A 86 -1.22 6.02 6.42
N PRO A 87 -1.89 5.32 7.36
CA PRO A 87 -3.20 4.73 7.08
C PRO A 87 -4.23 5.75 6.57
N ALA A 88 -4.22 6.95 7.11
CA ALA A 88 -5.11 8.03 6.66
C ALA A 88 -4.82 8.47 5.22
N GLN A 89 -3.55 8.68 4.88
CA GLN A 89 -3.14 9.05 3.51
C GLN A 89 -3.56 7.99 2.51
N LEU A 90 -3.32 6.74 2.83
CA LEU A 90 -3.66 5.62 1.97
C LEU A 90 -5.16 5.52 1.72
N ASN A 91 -5.96 5.53 2.78
CA ASN A 91 -7.41 5.41 2.70
C ASN A 91 -8.03 6.59 1.97
N ASN A 92 -7.53 7.80 2.22
CA ASN A 92 -8.02 9.00 1.54
C ASN A 92 -7.69 8.97 0.04
N LEU A 93 -6.50 8.55 -0.34
CA LEU A 93 -6.13 8.41 -1.75
C LEU A 93 -6.95 7.33 -2.47
N GLU A 94 -7.16 6.18 -1.84
CA GLU A 94 -8.00 5.11 -2.41
C GLU A 94 -9.42 5.62 -2.68
N ARG A 95 -9.99 6.36 -1.76
CA ARG A 95 -11.32 6.94 -1.89
C ARG A 95 -11.38 8.01 -2.98
N GLU A 96 -10.39 8.91 -3.01
CA GLU A 96 -10.34 10.00 -3.99
C GLU A 96 -10.08 9.50 -5.42
N LEU A 97 -9.25 8.49 -5.58
CA LEU A 97 -8.84 7.97 -6.89
C LEU A 97 -9.67 6.79 -7.36
N ASP A 98 -10.42 6.15 -6.47
CA ASP A 98 -11.19 4.93 -6.76
C ASP A 98 -10.34 3.86 -7.47
N CYS A 99 -9.12 3.69 -7.03
CA CYS A 99 -8.20 2.67 -7.52
C CYS A 99 -7.32 2.16 -6.39
N LYS A 100 -6.60 1.07 -6.65
CA LYS A 100 -5.66 0.50 -5.70
C LYS A 100 -4.51 1.47 -5.46
N VAL A 101 -4.21 1.74 -4.19
CA VAL A 101 -3.08 2.57 -3.77
C VAL A 101 -2.10 1.70 -3.00
N MET A 102 -0.87 1.71 -3.45
CA MET A 102 0.26 1.07 -2.78
C MET A 102 1.32 2.11 -2.44
N ASP A 103 2.21 1.76 -1.56
CA ASP A 103 3.42 2.54 -1.30
C ASP A 103 4.66 1.66 -1.48
N ARG A 104 5.82 2.28 -1.39
CA ARG A 104 7.11 1.60 -1.54
C ARG A 104 7.25 0.43 -0.55
N THR A 105 6.85 0.61 0.69
CA THR A 105 6.95 -0.42 1.74
C THR A 105 6.13 -1.65 1.39
N LEU A 106 4.88 -1.48 0.98
CA LEU A 106 4.03 -2.61 0.59
C LEU A 106 4.58 -3.34 -0.63
N LEU A 107 5.08 -2.60 -1.61
CA LEU A 107 5.71 -3.19 -2.81
C LEU A 107 6.93 -4.05 -2.44
N ILE A 108 7.80 -3.56 -1.56
CA ILE A 108 8.97 -4.29 -1.09
C ILE A 108 8.54 -5.56 -0.34
N LEU A 109 7.53 -5.47 0.51
CA LEU A 109 6.98 -6.62 1.23
C LEU A 109 6.43 -7.67 0.26
N ASP A 110 5.74 -7.26 -0.79
CA ASP A 110 5.22 -8.17 -1.82
C ASP A 110 6.36 -8.88 -2.58
N ILE A 111 7.44 -8.18 -2.87
CA ILE A 111 8.62 -8.78 -3.52
C ILE A 111 9.26 -9.81 -2.58
N PHE A 112 9.44 -9.50 -1.30
CA PHE A 112 9.98 -10.45 -0.33
C PHE A 112 9.07 -11.66 -0.15
N ALA A 113 7.76 -11.47 -0.13
CA ALA A 113 6.80 -12.58 -0.05
C ALA A 113 6.95 -13.54 -1.22
N ALA A 114 7.12 -13.04 -2.42
CA ALA A 114 7.30 -13.86 -3.62
C ALA A 114 8.64 -14.61 -3.64
N ARG A 115 9.67 -14.08 -2.97
CA ARG A 115 11.02 -14.66 -2.93
C ARG A 115 11.33 -15.50 -1.71
N ALA A 116 10.47 -15.50 -0.70
CA ALA A 116 10.68 -16.28 0.51
C ALA A 116 10.62 -17.78 0.20
N ILE A 117 11.70 -18.50 0.50
CA ILE A 117 11.85 -19.93 0.20
C ILE A 117 11.62 -20.78 1.45
N THR A 118 12.13 -20.35 2.59
CA THR A 118 12.00 -21.08 3.85
C THR A 118 10.66 -20.83 4.51
N SER A 119 10.16 -21.80 5.28
CA SER A 119 8.93 -21.64 6.05
C SER A 119 9.02 -20.49 7.05
N GLU A 120 10.16 -20.34 7.71
CA GLU A 120 10.45 -19.24 8.64
C GLU A 120 10.44 -17.89 7.94
N GLY A 121 11.12 -17.78 6.79
CA GLY A 121 11.13 -16.56 5.98
C GLY A 121 9.74 -16.18 5.48
N LYS A 122 8.95 -17.14 5.04
CA LYS A 122 7.55 -16.92 4.63
C LYS A 122 6.70 -16.39 5.78
N ILE A 123 6.84 -16.96 6.97
CA ILE A 123 6.11 -16.51 8.16
C ILE A 123 6.51 -15.08 8.55
N GLN A 124 7.80 -14.75 8.50
CA GLN A 124 8.28 -13.41 8.83
C GLN A 124 7.74 -12.35 7.87
N VAL A 125 7.75 -12.61 6.58
CA VAL A 125 7.22 -11.70 5.57
C VAL A 125 5.70 -11.57 5.70
N GLU A 126 5.01 -12.66 5.88
CA GLU A 126 3.55 -12.66 6.09
C GLU A 126 3.18 -11.87 7.34
N LEU A 127 3.92 -12.01 8.43
CA LEU A 127 3.73 -11.22 9.64
C LEU A 127 3.93 -9.72 9.37
N ALA A 128 4.97 -9.34 8.63
CA ALA A 128 5.21 -7.95 8.27
C ALA A 128 4.09 -7.39 7.41
N GLN A 129 3.61 -8.15 6.43
CA GLN A 129 2.45 -7.77 5.60
C GLN A 129 1.17 -7.61 6.44
N LEU A 130 0.93 -8.50 7.36
CA LEU A 130 -0.25 -8.44 8.24
C LEU A 130 -0.19 -7.24 9.18
N ARG A 131 0.96 -6.93 9.74
CA ARG A 131 1.16 -5.72 10.56
C ARG A 131 0.88 -4.46 9.77
N TYR A 132 1.38 -4.39 8.55
CA TYR A 132 1.16 -3.26 7.65
C TYR A 132 -0.32 -3.11 7.30
N ARG A 133 -0.98 -4.19 6.92
CA ARG A 133 -2.41 -4.21 6.61
C ARG A 133 -3.27 -3.89 7.83
N SER A 134 -2.89 -4.36 9.01
CA SER A 134 -3.62 -4.07 10.26
C SER A 134 -3.65 -2.58 10.57
N ALA A 135 -2.53 -1.88 10.39
CA ALA A 135 -2.48 -0.43 10.56
C ALA A 135 -3.44 0.28 9.58
N ARG A 136 -3.52 -0.20 8.34
CA ARG A 136 -4.45 0.32 7.32
C ARG A 136 -5.91 0.06 7.69
N LEU A 137 -6.23 -1.12 8.19
CA LEU A 137 -7.59 -1.49 8.60
C LEU A 137 -8.09 -0.69 9.80
N VAL A 138 -7.20 -0.31 10.71
CA VAL A 138 -7.54 0.60 11.81
C VAL A 138 -7.98 1.96 11.27
N GLY A 139 -7.25 2.51 10.30
CA GLY A 139 -7.64 3.75 9.63
C GLY A 139 -9.00 3.64 8.93
N LEU A 140 -9.27 2.53 8.26
CA LEU A 140 -10.55 2.26 7.62
C LEU A 140 -11.70 2.18 8.64
N ARG A 141 -11.46 1.53 9.78
CA ARG A 141 -12.43 1.45 10.87
C ARG A 141 -12.80 2.82 11.42
N GLU A 142 -11.83 3.68 11.65
CA GLU A 142 -12.07 5.05 12.10
C GLU A 142 -12.90 5.83 11.07
N SER A 143 -12.58 5.69 9.79
CA SER A 143 -13.33 6.30 8.70
C SER A 143 -14.77 5.80 8.65
N LEU A 144 -14.98 4.49 8.76
CA LEU A 144 -16.32 3.88 8.75
C LEU A 144 -17.13 4.24 10.01
N SER A 145 -16.50 4.35 11.18
CA SER A 145 -17.19 4.75 12.40
C SER A 145 -17.63 6.21 12.38
N ARG A 146 -16.88 7.09 11.73
CA ARG A 146 -17.27 8.49 11.50
C ARG A 146 -18.43 8.62 10.53
N LEU A 147 -18.50 7.76 9.51
CA LEU A 147 -19.57 7.78 8.49
C LEU A 147 -20.82 7.03 8.94
N GLY A 148 -20.67 6.06 9.81
CA GLY A 148 -21.73 5.13 10.17
C GLY A 148 -22.63 5.51 11.33
N GLY A 149 -22.37 6.58 12.10
CA GLY A 149 -23.23 7.18 13.14
C GLY A 149 -24.09 6.25 14.02
N GLY A 150 -23.90 4.95 13.98
CA GLY A 150 -24.78 3.96 14.60
C GLY A 150 -24.04 3.09 15.62
N ILE A 151 -24.43 3.21 16.86
CA ILE A 151 -24.08 2.26 17.91
C ILE A 151 -24.70 0.90 17.51
N GLY A 152 -23.90 -0.11 17.25
CA GLY A 152 -24.35 -1.47 17.07
C GLY A 152 -24.31 -2.06 15.66
N THR A 153 -23.84 -1.36 14.66
CA THR A 153 -23.58 -1.95 13.35
C THR A 153 -22.21 -2.61 13.33
N ARG A 154 -22.18 -3.87 13.71
CA ARG A 154 -21.03 -4.75 13.47
C ARG A 154 -21.04 -5.12 12.00
N GLY A 155 -20.32 -4.31 11.16
CA GLY A 155 -20.17 -4.58 9.75
C GLY A 155 -19.18 -5.72 9.47
N PRO A 156 -19.21 -6.32 8.27
CA PRO A 156 -18.27 -7.39 7.85
C PRO A 156 -16.80 -6.98 8.01
N GLY A 157 -16.48 -5.70 7.95
CA GLY A 157 -15.13 -5.15 8.11
C GLY A 157 -14.58 -5.30 9.54
N GLU A 158 -15.44 -5.22 10.56
CA GLU A 158 -15.00 -5.38 11.95
C GLU A 158 -14.58 -6.81 12.27
N LYS A 159 -15.30 -7.80 11.75
CA LYS A 159 -14.94 -9.21 11.92
C LYS A 159 -13.60 -9.53 11.25
N LYS A 160 -13.37 -8.99 10.07
CA LYS A 160 -12.11 -9.17 9.36
C LYS A 160 -10.94 -8.54 10.09
N LEU A 161 -11.12 -7.32 10.60
CA LEU A 161 -10.11 -6.62 11.41
C LEU A 161 -9.76 -7.40 12.67
N GLU A 162 -10.75 -7.92 13.37
CA GLU A 162 -10.55 -8.71 14.59
C GLU A 162 -9.82 -10.04 14.29
N THR A 163 -10.18 -10.69 13.20
CA THR A 163 -9.51 -11.91 12.72
C THR A 163 -8.05 -11.62 12.36
N ASP A 164 -7.78 -10.54 11.64
CA ASP A 164 -6.42 -10.15 11.26
C ASP A 164 -5.57 -9.79 12.50
N ARG A 165 -6.15 -9.13 13.50
CA ARG A 165 -5.47 -8.85 14.77
C ARG A 165 -5.12 -10.13 15.54
N ARG A 166 -6.02 -11.12 15.57
CA ARG A 166 -5.76 -12.42 16.19
C ARG A 166 -4.63 -13.16 15.50
N LEU A 167 -4.64 -13.18 14.16
CA LEU A 167 -3.57 -13.75 13.36
C LEU A 167 -2.23 -13.11 13.66
N ILE A 168 -2.16 -11.79 13.72
CA ILE A 168 -0.95 -11.03 14.04
C ILE A 168 -0.43 -11.41 15.43
N ARG A 169 -1.30 -11.48 16.44
CA ARG A 169 -0.93 -11.89 17.80
C ARG A 169 -0.38 -13.32 17.82
N THR A 170 -1.05 -14.23 17.13
CA THR A 170 -0.63 -15.64 17.04
C THR A 170 0.74 -15.77 16.39
N LEU A 171 0.95 -15.10 15.25
CA LEU A 171 2.23 -15.11 14.54
C LEU A 171 3.35 -14.45 15.38
N SER A 172 3.04 -13.38 16.10
CA SER A 172 3.99 -12.72 17.00
C SER A 172 4.42 -13.62 18.16
N LEU A 173 3.49 -14.39 18.73
CA LEU A 173 3.78 -15.35 19.79
C LEU A 173 4.65 -16.51 19.28
N ILE A 174 4.37 -17.02 18.10
CA ILE A 174 5.16 -18.09 17.47
C ILE A 174 6.60 -17.59 17.22
N HIS A 175 6.76 -16.37 16.74
CA HIS A 175 8.07 -15.78 16.49
C HIS A 175 8.89 -15.59 17.77
N ILE A 176 8.27 -15.23 18.88
CA ILE A 176 8.92 -15.07 20.18
C ILE A 176 9.28 -16.42 20.80
N SER A 177 8.50 -17.48 20.55
CA SER A 177 8.68 -18.80 21.13
C SER A 177 9.69 -19.67 20.39
N GLU A 178 10.07 -19.34 19.18
CA GLU A 178 11.15 -20.05 18.47
C GLU A 178 12.51 -19.52 18.90
N PRO A 179 13.36 -20.36 19.55
CA PRO A 179 14.71 -19.93 19.89
C PRO A 179 15.49 -19.68 18.59
N THR A 180 16.09 -18.51 18.50
CA THR A 180 17.02 -18.15 17.42
C THR A 180 18.13 -19.21 17.41
N ARG A 181 18.09 -20.10 16.44
CA ARG A 181 19.20 -20.99 16.14
C ARG A 181 20.21 -20.20 15.29
N HIS A 182 21.34 -19.94 15.91
CA HIS A 182 22.50 -19.47 15.18
C HIS A 182 23.14 -20.61 14.41
#